data_d7781c22967e3b5aa3331830691b96c6
#
_entry.id   d7781c22967e3b5aa3331830691b96c6
#
_cell.length_a   1.000
_cell.length_b   1.000
_cell.length_c   1.000
_cell.angle_alpha   90.00
_cell.angle_beta   90.00
_cell.angle_gamma   90.00
#
_symmetry.space_group_name_H-M   'P 1'
#
loop_
_entity.id
_entity.type
_entity.pdbx_description
1 polymer ?
#
loop_
_entity_poly.entity_id
_entity_poly.type
_entity_poly.pdbx_seq_one_letter_code
_entity_poly.pdbx_strand_id
1 'polypeptide(L)'
;MSAILILIIALALLACGYIFYGSFLAKKWGVDPNRETPAHTSYDGKDFVPANPAVLMGHHFSSIAGAGPINGPIQAAIFGWVPVFLWIVIGGIFFGAMHDFGALFASIRHNGGSIGEVIKDSMGVKAQRLFTIFALLVLILVIASFTAVVAGTFVSVAKDGEPAIPLFTVGRANVSGNASTATTSLLFIVIAFIFGFFVYRKNCKIGPATIVGIIGIIAIVIAGLNFGINCSRTFWVLFIAVYVMLASLLPVWMLLQPRDYLSSFLLYGMMIIAIIGILFSGAHV
;
A
#
# COMPACT_ATOMS: atom_id res chain seq x y z
N MET A 1 -23.37 -7.67 -19.20
CA MET A 1 -22.16 -8.33 -19.74
C MET A 1 -21.65 -9.34 -18.72
N SER A 2 -20.93 -10.40 -19.16
CA SER A 2 -20.28 -11.29 -18.20
C SER A 2 -19.13 -10.56 -17.50
N ALA A 3 -19.02 -10.69 -16.17
CA ALA A 3 -17.93 -10.10 -15.39
C ALA A 3 -16.55 -10.60 -15.87
N ILE A 4 -16.48 -11.84 -16.33
CA ILE A 4 -15.27 -12.43 -16.93
C ILE A 4 -14.83 -11.66 -18.17
N LEU A 5 -15.76 -11.31 -19.06
CA LEU A 5 -15.45 -10.58 -20.29
C LEU A 5 -14.91 -9.18 -19.96
N ILE A 6 -15.51 -8.49 -18.99
CA ILE A 6 -15.03 -7.17 -18.51
C ILE A 6 -13.61 -7.28 -17.95
N LEU A 7 -13.34 -8.31 -17.14
CA LEU A 7 -12.01 -8.57 -16.58
C LEU A 7 -10.97 -8.82 -17.68
N ILE A 8 -11.30 -9.66 -18.67
CA ILE A 8 -10.39 -9.96 -19.79
C ILE A 8 -10.09 -8.70 -20.61
N ILE A 9 -11.11 -7.91 -20.93
CA ILE A 9 -10.93 -6.65 -21.68
C ILE A 9 -10.07 -5.68 -20.87
N ALA A 10 -10.32 -5.51 -19.56
CA ALA A 10 -9.51 -4.65 -18.69
C ALA A 10 -8.04 -5.09 -18.69
N LEU A 11 -7.77 -6.37 -18.46
CA LEU A 11 -6.41 -6.91 -18.43
C LEU A 11 -5.69 -6.73 -19.78
N ALA A 12 -6.39 -6.97 -20.90
CA ALA A 12 -5.83 -6.75 -22.23
C ALA A 12 -5.47 -5.29 -22.48
N LEU A 13 -6.37 -4.35 -22.12
CA LEU A 13 -6.12 -2.91 -22.28
C LEU A 13 -4.99 -2.42 -21.38
N LEU A 14 -4.92 -2.87 -20.13
CA LEU A 14 -3.83 -2.53 -19.22
C LEU A 14 -2.49 -3.11 -19.71
N ALA A 15 -2.48 -4.35 -20.22
CA ALA A 15 -1.29 -4.94 -20.82
C ALA A 15 -0.82 -4.17 -22.07
N CYS A 16 -1.75 -3.78 -22.94
CA CYS A 16 -1.44 -2.91 -24.07
C CYS A 16 -0.88 -1.56 -23.62
N GLY A 17 -1.48 -0.94 -22.62
CA GLY A 17 -0.97 0.31 -22.02
C GLY A 17 0.45 0.14 -21.50
N TYR A 18 0.74 -0.93 -20.77
CA TYR A 18 2.08 -1.20 -20.26
C TYR A 18 3.10 -1.42 -21.40
N ILE A 19 2.78 -2.27 -22.36
CA ILE A 19 3.72 -2.64 -23.44
C ILE A 19 3.95 -1.47 -24.39
N PHE A 20 2.91 -0.82 -24.89
CA PHE A 20 3.05 0.22 -25.92
C PHE A 20 3.31 1.60 -25.31
N TYR A 21 2.45 2.05 -24.41
CA TYR A 21 2.54 3.39 -23.85
C TYR A 21 3.70 3.52 -22.85
N GLY A 22 3.91 2.52 -21.98
CA GLY A 22 5.05 2.49 -21.06
C GLY A 22 6.37 2.45 -21.79
N SER A 23 6.52 1.63 -22.83
CA SER A 23 7.72 1.58 -23.66
C SER A 23 7.95 2.88 -24.43
N PHE A 24 6.90 3.51 -24.94
CA PHE A 24 6.97 4.82 -25.58
C PHE A 24 7.50 5.89 -24.63
N LEU A 25 6.97 5.96 -23.41
CA LEU A 25 7.41 6.90 -22.38
C LEU A 25 8.86 6.65 -21.97
N ALA A 26 9.23 5.39 -21.71
CA ALA A 26 10.60 5.02 -21.34
C ALA A 26 11.60 5.45 -22.41
N LYS A 27 11.30 5.20 -23.69
CA LYS A 27 12.12 5.61 -24.81
C LYS A 27 12.19 7.14 -24.97
N LYS A 28 11.05 7.81 -24.85
CA LYS A 28 10.94 9.27 -25.00
C LYS A 28 11.68 10.02 -23.90
N TRP A 29 11.68 9.51 -22.67
CA TRP A 29 12.38 10.11 -21.54
C TRP A 29 13.84 9.69 -21.45
N GLY A 30 14.29 8.75 -22.29
CA GLY A 30 15.68 8.28 -22.33
C GLY A 30 16.05 7.52 -21.05
N VAL A 31 15.23 6.55 -20.67
CA VAL A 31 15.53 5.64 -19.57
C VAL A 31 16.72 4.78 -19.97
N ASP A 32 17.80 4.84 -19.19
CA ASP A 32 19.00 4.03 -19.37
C ASP A 32 19.07 2.99 -18.23
N PRO A 33 18.88 1.69 -18.53
CA PRO A 33 18.93 0.64 -17.52
C PRO A 33 20.34 0.40 -16.96
N ASN A 34 21.39 0.88 -17.62
CA ASN A 34 22.78 0.72 -17.17
C ASN A 34 23.24 1.86 -16.24
N ARG A 35 22.45 2.91 -16.12
CA ARG A 35 22.77 4.04 -15.24
C ARG A 35 22.59 3.64 -13.79
N GLU A 36 23.63 3.80 -12.98
CA GLU A 36 23.56 3.58 -11.54
C GLU A 36 22.54 4.51 -10.88
N THR A 37 21.78 3.97 -9.92
CA THR A 37 20.79 4.72 -9.16
C THR A 37 21.41 5.45 -7.98
N PRO A 38 20.80 6.52 -7.48
CA PRO A 38 21.31 7.26 -6.31
C PRO A 38 21.53 6.40 -5.06
N ALA A 39 20.79 5.31 -4.90
CA ALA A 39 21.02 4.36 -3.82
C ALA A 39 22.42 3.71 -3.85
N HIS A 40 23.05 3.62 -5.03
CA HIS A 40 24.42 3.10 -5.19
C HIS A 40 25.46 4.23 -5.18
N THR A 41 25.19 5.31 -5.92
CA THR A 41 26.16 6.42 -6.07
C THR A 41 26.28 7.30 -4.83
N SER A 42 25.21 7.41 -4.03
CA SER A 42 25.12 8.26 -2.84
C SER A 42 24.83 7.46 -1.57
N TYR A 43 25.29 6.20 -1.51
CA TYR A 43 25.06 5.31 -0.39
C TYR A 43 25.51 5.92 0.94
N ASP A 44 24.59 6.04 1.91
CA ASP A 44 24.83 6.58 3.25
C ASP A 44 24.44 5.60 4.38
N GLY A 45 23.86 4.43 4.02
CA GLY A 45 23.41 3.41 4.97
C GLY A 45 22.13 3.77 5.74
N LYS A 46 21.50 4.90 5.44
CA LYS A 46 20.30 5.39 6.13
C LYS A 46 19.17 5.70 5.15
N ASP A 47 19.35 6.67 4.28
CA ASP A 47 18.35 7.12 3.33
C ASP A 47 18.59 6.53 1.93
N PHE A 48 19.83 6.37 1.54
CA PHE A 48 20.27 5.79 0.27
C PHE A 48 20.83 4.39 0.49
N VAL A 49 19.93 3.41 0.52
CA VAL A 49 20.28 1.99 0.72
C VAL A 49 19.77 1.16 -0.45
N PRO A 50 20.65 0.44 -1.18
CA PRO A 50 20.21 -0.46 -2.25
C PRO A 50 19.30 -1.53 -1.70
N ALA A 51 18.12 -1.69 -2.33
CA ALA A 51 17.15 -2.70 -1.95
C ALA A 51 17.06 -3.81 -3.01
N ASN A 52 16.69 -5.02 -2.59
CA ASN A 52 16.42 -6.10 -3.53
C ASN A 52 15.21 -5.74 -4.41
N PRO A 53 15.27 -5.95 -5.75
CA PRO A 53 14.20 -5.59 -6.66
C PRO A 53 12.84 -6.19 -6.29
N ALA A 54 12.77 -7.42 -5.77
CA ALA A 54 11.52 -8.04 -5.34
C ALA A 54 10.90 -7.33 -4.13
N VAL A 55 11.73 -6.91 -3.16
CA VAL A 55 11.27 -6.14 -2.00
C VAL A 55 10.81 -4.75 -2.44
N LEU A 56 11.57 -4.11 -3.33
CA LEU A 56 11.21 -2.79 -3.87
C LEU A 56 9.89 -2.84 -4.64
N MET A 57 9.69 -3.86 -5.47
CA MET A 57 8.44 -4.07 -6.21
C MET A 57 7.26 -4.30 -5.27
N GLY A 58 7.42 -5.14 -4.25
CA GLY A 58 6.38 -5.40 -3.25
C GLY A 58 6.02 -4.16 -2.44
N HIS A 59 7.03 -3.38 -2.02
CA HIS A 59 6.85 -2.11 -1.33
C HIS A 59 6.10 -1.09 -2.21
N HIS A 60 6.53 -0.92 -3.46
CA HIS A 60 5.91 0.01 -4.41
C HIS A 60 4.46 -0.38 -4.70
N PHE A 61 4.20 -1.65 -4.99
CA PHE A 61 2.85 -2.17 -5.22
C PHE A 61 1.93 -1.93 -4.02
N SER A 62 2.39 -2.26 -2.81
CA SER A 62 1.62 -2.10 -1.59
C SER A 62 1.35 -0.63 -1.25
N SER A 63 2.29 0.26 -1.55
CA SER A 63 2.15 1.71 -1.35
C SER A 63 1.11 2.32 -2.29
N ILE A 64 1.07 1.88 -3.55
CA ILE A 64 0.06 2.32 -4.52
C ILE A 64 -1.31 1.72 -4.20
N ALA A 65 -1.39 0.41 -3.92
CA ALA A 65 -2.63 -0.31 -3.62
C ALA A 65 -3.15 -0.01 -2.19
N GLY A 66 -3.16 1.25 -1.80
CA GLY A 66 -3.71 1.71 -0.52
C GLY A 66 -5.24 1.79 -0.50
N ALA A 67 -5.78 2.41 0.55
CA ALA A 67 -7.23 2.50 0.76
C ALA A 67 -7.97 3.25 -0.38
N GLY A 68 -7.35 4.27 -0.99
CA GLY A 68 -7.92 5.04 -2.09
C GLY A 68 -8.25 4.17 -3.32
N PRO A 69 -7.27 3.48 -3.92
CA PRO A 69 -7.49 2.60 -5.06
C PRO A 69 -8.46 1.43 -4.81
N ILE A 70 -8.63 1.00 -3.55
CA ILE A 70 -9.57 -0.07 -3.19
C ILE A 70 -10.98 0.50 -3.00
N ASN A 71 -11.14 1.52 -2.16
CA ASN A 71 -12.44 2.08 -1.80
C ASN A 71 -13.01 3.02 -2.88
N GLY A 72 -12.16 3.70 -3.65
CA GLY A 72 -12.58 4.64 -4.68
C GLY A 72 -13.50 4.01 -5.73
N PRO A 73 -13.09 2.91 -6.38
CA PRO A 73 -13.96 2.21 -7.34
C PRO A 73 -15.26 1.67 -6.73
N ILE A 74 -15.21 1.19 -5.47
CA ILE A 74 -16.41 0.71 -4.77
C ILE A 74 -17.41 1.84 -4.57
N GLN A 75 -16.94 3.02 -4.12
CA GLN A 75 -17.79 4.18 -3.95
C GLN A 75 -18.29 4.73 -5.29
N ALA A 76 -17.43 4.75 -6.31
CA ALA A 76 -17.78 5.22 -7.64
C ALA A 76 -18.78 4.31 -8.37
N ALA A 77 -18.95 3.06 -7.92
CA ALA A 77 -19.91 2.11 -8.49
C ALA A 77 -21.37 2.60 -8.43
N ILE A 78 -21.69 3.57 -7.55
CA ILE A 78 -23.01 4.25 -7.52
C ILE A 78 -23.33 4.97 -8.83
N PHE A 79 -22.32 5.40 -9.61
CA PHE A 79 -22.48 6.03 -10.92
C PHE A 79 -22.62 5.04 -12.07
N GLY A 80 -22.64 3.74 -11.75
CA GLY A 80 -22.66 2.66 -12.72
C GLY A 80 -21.27 2.12 -13.05
N TRP A 81 -21.21 0.89 -13.56
CA TRP A 81 -19.95 0.18 -13.81
C TRP A 81 -19.16 0.74 -15.00
N VAL A 82 -19.82 1.29 -16.03
CA VAL A 82 -19.16 1.77 -17.25
C VAL A 82 -18.26 2.97 -16.97
N PRO A 83 -18.71 4.05 -16.32
CA PRO A 83 -17.85 5.16 -15.96
C PRO A 83 -16.66 4.73 -15.09
N VAL A 84 -16.89 3.83 -14.13
CA VAL A 84 -15.82 3.31 -13.25
C VAL A 84 -14.80 2.52 -14.04
N PHE A 85 -15.25 1.64 -14.93
CA PHE A 85 -14.38 0.84 -15.80
C PHE A 85 -13.50 1.73 -16.69
N LEU A 86 -14.11 2.70 -17.37
CA LEU A 86 -13.38 3.64 -18.23
C LEU A 86 -12.34 4.44 -17.42
N TRP A 87 -12.73 4.90 -16.23
CA TRP A 87 -11.80 5.64 -15.36
C TRP A 87 -10.65 4.77 -14.87
N ILE A 88 -10.90 3.52 -14.47
CA ILE A 88 -9.85 2.60 -14.04
C ILE A 88 -8.86 2.34 -15.18
N VAL A 89 -9.35 2.06 -16.38
CA VAL A 89 -8.48 1.70 -17.51
C VAL A 89 -7.77 2.93 -18.08
N ILE A 90 -8.52 3.94 -18.49
CA ILE A 90 -7.96 5.14 -19.12
C ILE A 90 -7.20 5.98 -18.09
N GLY A 91 -7.81 6.22 -16.93
CA GLY A 91 -7.20 6.96 -15.83
C GLY A 91 -5.95 6.25 -15.29
N GLY A 92 -6.02 4.95 -15.12
CA GLY A 92 -4.88 4.14 -14.68
C GLY A 92 -3.70 4.20 -15.65
N ILE A 93 -3.92 4.11 -16.96
CA ILE A 93 -2.85 4.15 -17.97
C ILE A 93 -2.28 5.55 -18.13
N PHE A 94 -3.15 6.54 -18.45
CA PHE A 94 -2.70 7.85 -18.93
C PHE A 94 -2.44 8.86 -17.80
N PHE A 95 -3.02 8.67 -16.63
CA PHE A 95 -2.82 9.56 -15.49
C PHE A 95 -2.03 8.87 -14.38
N GLY A 96 -2.52 7.75 -13.81
CA GLY A 96 -1.89 7.10 -12.67
C GLY A 96 -0.49 6.57 -13.00
N ALA A 97 -0.39 5.63 -13.92
CA ALA A 97 0.89 5.00 -14.25
C ALA A 97 1.91 5.99 -14.85
N MET A 98 1.44 6.94 -15.67
CA MET A 98 2.31 7.99 -16.20
C MET A 98 2.84 8.91 -15.09
N HIS A 99 1.98 9.31 -14.15
CA HIS A 99 2.38 10.15 -13.02
C HIS A 99 3.42 9.44 -12.14
N ASP A 100 3.14 8.20 -11.75
CA ASP A 100 4.02 7.44 -10.85
C ASP A 100 5.38 7.15 -11.50
N PHE A 101 5.36 6.72 -12.77
CA PHE A 101 6.59 6.52 -13.53
C PHE A 101 7.37 7.81 -13.71
N GLY A 102 6.69 8.92 -14.02
CA GLY A 102 7.29 10.24 -14.16
C GLY A 102 7.92 10.75 -12.87
N ALA A 103 7.24 10.58 -11.74
CA ALA A 103 7.74 10.98 -10.43
C ALA A 103 8.99 10.20 -10.03
N LEU A 104 8.98 8.87 -10.21
CA LEU A 104 10.15 8.02 -9.97
C LEU A 104 11.33 8.39 -10.88
N PHE A 105 11.08 8.57 -12.17
CA PHE A 105 12.11 8.92 -13.13
C PHE A 105 12.72 10.30 -12.83
N ALA A 106 11.89 11.30 -12.53
CA ALA A 106 12.35 12.63 -12.15
C ALA A 106 13.19 12.60 -10.87
N SER A 107 12.76 11.86 -9.85
CA SER A 107 13.52 11.69 -8.61
C SER A 107 14.89 11.07 -8.85
N ILE A 108 14.98 9.98 -9.63
CA ILE A 108 16.27 9.34 -9.97
C ILE A 108 17.19 10.31 -10.73
N ARG A 109 16.64 11.13 -11.61
CA ARG A 109 17.41 12.14 -12.38
C ARG A 109 17.91 13.28 -11.50
N HIS A 110 17.25 13.57 -10.38
CA HIS A 110 17.63 14.59 -9.42
C HIS A 110 18.22 13.97 -8.12
N ASN A 111 19.08 12.95 -8.30
CA ASN A 111 19.83 12.30 -7.23
C ASN A 111 18.98 11.74 -6.07
N GLY A 112 17.78 11.24 -6.37
CA GLY A 112 16.84 10.74 -5.37
C GLY A 112 16.08 11.83 -4.63
N GLY A 113 16.11 13.06 -5.14
CA GLY A 113 15.45 14.21 -4.55
C GLY A 113 13.92 14.11 -4.56
N SER A 114 13.29 14.85 -3.65
CA SER A 114 11.84 14.95 -3.57
C SER A 114 11.26 15.75 -4.76
N ILE A 115 9.97 15.61 -5.02
CA ILE A 115 9.28 16.42 -6.05
C ILE A 115 9.44 17.92 -5.79
N GLY A 116 9.53 18.34 -4.52
CA GLY A 116 9.81 19.73 -4.18
C GLY A 116 11.15 20.23 -4.69
N GLU A 117 12.18 19.39 -4.69
CA GLU A 117 13.51 19.70 -5.24
C GLU A 117 13.47 19.74 -6.77
N VAL A 118 12.79 18.79 -7.38
CA VAL A 118 12.57 18.78 -8.84
C VAL A 118 11.87 20.06 -9.31
N ILE A 119 10.86 20.53 -8.56
CA ILE A 119 10.15 21.80 -8.84
C ILE A 119 11.09 23.00 -8.66
N LYS A 120 11.95 23.00 -7.64
CA LYS A 120 12.94 24.04 -7.43
C LYS A 120 13.86 24.19 -8.63
N ASP A 121 14.39 23.08 -9.12
CA ASP A 121 15.33 23.07 -10.24
C ASP A 121 14.67 23.48 -11.56
N SER A 122 13.39 23.16 -11.72
CA SER A 122 12.63 23.42 -12.95
C SER A 122 11.93 24.79 -12.97
N MET A 123 11.38 25.23 -11.82
CA MET A 123 10.50 26.40 -11.72
C MET A 123 10.96 27.44 -10.68
N GLY A 124 12.02 27.14 -9.96
CA GLY A 124 12.64 28.02 -8.98
C GLY A 124 12.03 27.95 -7.56
N VAL A 125 12.68 28.67 -6.64
CA VAL A 125 12.42 28.61 -5.19
C VAL A 125 11.01 29.04 -4.80
N LYS A 126 10.41 30.00 -5.51
CA LYS A 126 9.03 30.45 -5.22
C LYS A 126 8.02 29.34 -5.45
N ALA A 127 8.13 28.63 -6.59
CA ALA A 127 7.27 27.49 -6.90
C ALA A 127 7.48 26.34 -5.90
N GLN A 128 8.71 26.04 -5.52
CA GLN A 128 9.02 25.06 -4.48
C GLN A 128 8.32 25.39 -3.15
N ARG A 129 8.37 26.62 -2.68
CA ARG A 129 7.74 27.03 -1.41
C ARG A 129 6.22 26.85 -1.46
N LEU A 130 5.59 27.31 -2.54
CA LEU A 130 4.14 27.14 -2.73
C LEU A 130 3.75 25.66 -2.76
N PHE A 131 4.49 24.85 -3.52
CA PHE A 131 4.27 23.41 -3.57
C PHE A 131 4.46 22.74 -2.21
N THR A 132 5.49 23.11 -1.46
CA THR A 132 5.75 22.54 -0.13
C THR A 132 4.61 22.84 0.85
N ILE A 133 4.09 24.07 0.85
CA ILE A 133 2.92 24.43 1.67
C ILE A 133 1.70 23.63 1.25
N PHE A 134 1.41 23.56 -0.06
CA PHE A 134 0.30 22.76 -0.59
C PHE A 134 0.44 21.28 -0.20
N ALA A 135 1.61 20.69 -0.42
CA ALA A 135 1.88 19.30 -0.10
C ALA A 135 1.71 19.02 1.40
N LEU A 136 2.19 19.92 2.28
CA LEU A 136 2.00 19.81 3.72
C LEU A 136 0.51 19.76 4.10
N LEU A 137 -0.28 20.69 3.57
CA LEU A 137 -1.72 20.72 3.85
C LEU A 137 -2.44 19.47 3.35
N VAL A 138 -2.11 18.99 2.15
CA VAL A 138 -2.66 17.76 1.59
C VAL A 138 -2.26 16.54 2.42
N LEU A 139 -0.99 16.43 2.84
CA LEU A 139 -0.53 15.33 3.68
C LEU A 139 -1.24 15.28 5.03
N ILE A 140 -1.46 16.43 5.68
CA ILE A 140 -2.23 16.51 6.93
C ILE A 140 -3.65 15.98 6.71
N LEU A 141 -4.31 16.41 5.64
CA LEU A 141 -5.66 15.96 5.29
C LEU A 141 -5.69 14.44 5.03
N VAL A 142 -4.73 13.91 4.29
CA VAL A 142 -4.60 12.48 3.98
C VAL A 142 -4.38 11.66 5.26
N ILE A 143 -3.46 12.10 6.13
CA ILE A 143 -3.20 11.41 7.41
C ILE A 143 -4.46 11.41 8.28
N ALA A 144 -5.16 12.54 8.40
CA ALA A 144 -6.39 12.62 9.18
C ALA A 144 -7.49 11.69 8.63
N SER A 145 -7.69 11.71 7.31
CA SER A 145 -8.67 10.87 6.63
C SER A 145 -8.36 9.38 6.81
N PHE A 146 -7.13 8.97 6.55
CA PHE A 146 -6.74 7.55 6.69
C PHE A 146 -6.76 7.08 8.14
N THR A 147 -6.36 7.92 9.09
CA THR A 147 -6.50 7.60 10.51
C THR A 147 -7.95 7.34 10.90
N ALA A 148 -8.89 8.15 10.40
CA ALA A 148 -10.31 7.98 10.67
C ALA A 148 -10.86 6.67 10.05
N VAL A 149 -10.46 6.35 8.82
CA VAL A 149 -10.85 5.10 8.13
C VAL A 149 -10.29 3.89 8.87
N VAL A 150 -8.99 3.86 9.17
CA VAL A 150 -8.34 2.72 9.85
C VAL A 150 -8.90 2.53 11.25
N ALA A 151 -9.08 3.63 12.03
CA ALA A 151 -9.71 3.54 13.35
C ALA A 151 -11.13 2.96 13.24
N GLY A 152 -11.88 3.32 12.19
CA GLY A 152 -13.22 2.76 11.93
C GLY A 152 -13.21 1.24 11.69
N THR A 153 -12.17 0.71 11.04
CA THR A 153 -12.05 -0.75 10.80
C THR A 153 -11.65 -1.54 12.05
N PHE A 154 -11.18 -0.88 13.11
CA PHE A 154 -10.77 -1.53 14.36
C PHE A 154 -11.85 -1.49 15.45
N VAL A 155 -12.84 -0.62 15.31
CA VAL A 155 -13.88 -0.45 16.33
C VAL A 155 -14.97 -1.50 16.17
N SER A 156 -15.16 -2.30 17.22
CA SER A 156 -16.31 -3.20 17.34
C SER A 156 -17.48 -2.43 17.95
N VAL A 157 -18.64 -2.52 17.31
CA VAL A 157 -19.88 -1.88 17.80
C VAL A 157 -20.77 -2.97 18.38
N ALA A 158 -21.16 -2.82 19.65
CA ALA A 158 -22.18 -3.66 20.25
C ALA A 158 -23.52 -3.35 19.58
N LYS A 159 -24.36 -4.37 19.36
CA LYS A 159 -25.74 -4.18 18.92
C LYS A 159 -26.58 -3.63 20.05
N ASP A 160 -27.63 -2.89 19.70
CA ASP A 160 -28.57 -2.37 20.69
C ASP A 160 -29.16 -3.53 21.55
N GLY A 161 -29.02 -3.40 22.87
CA GLY A 161 -29.47 -4.43 23.83
C GLY A 161 -28.45 -5.52 24.16
N GLU A 162 -27.27 -5.55 23.55
CA GLU A 162 -26.20 -6.47 23.94
C GLU A 162 -25.30 -5.86 25.03
N PRO A 163 -24.71 -6.70 25.92
CA PRO A 163 -23.80 -6.22 26.94
C PRO A 163 -22.53 -5.59 26.30
N ALA A 164 -21.89 -4.68 27.05
CA ALA A 164 -20.66 -4.02 26.62
C ALA A 164 -19.61 -5.05 26.20
N ILE A 165 -19.00 -4.84 25.04
CA ILE A 165 -17.98 -5.75 24.51
C ILE A 165 -16.75 -5.71 25.43
N PRO A 166 -16.28 -6.84 25.96
CA PRO A 166 -15.08 -6.87 26.80
C PRO A 166 -13.83 -6.46 26.00
N LEU A 167 -12.83 -5.88 26.69
CA LEU A 167 -11.60 -5.41 26.08
C LEU A 167 -10.89 -6.51 25.26
N PHE A 168 -10.94 -7.73 25.75
CA PHE A 168 -10.39 -8.91 25.06
C PHE A 168 -11.49 -9.93 24.84
N THR A 169 -11.59 -10.42 23.60
CA THR A 169 -12.48 -11.53 23.25
C THR A 169 -11.66 -12.72 22.79
N VAL A 170 -12.01 -13.92 23.23
CA VAL A 170 -11.30 -15.17 22.93
C VAL A 170 -12.27 -16.19 22.34
N GLY A 171 -11.82 -16.90 21.32
CA GLY A 171 -12.59 -17.91 20.60
C GLY A 171 -13.28 -17.32 19.36
N ARG A 172 -13.16 -18.03 18.26
CA ARG A 172 -13.59 -17.60 16.91
C ARG A 172 -15.06 -17.15 16.84
N ALA A 173 -15.93 -17.73 17.66
CA ALA A 173 -17.36 -17.38 17.69
C ALA A 173 -17.63 -16.03 18.36
N ASN A 174 -16.71 -15.57 19.24
CA ASN A 174 -16.89 -14.37 20.05
C ASN A 174 -16.11 -13.15 19.52
N VAL A 175 -15.19 -13.38 18.58
CA VAL A 175 -14.35 -12.31 18.03
C VAL A 175 -15.04 -11.65 16.85
N SER A 176 -15.31 -10.34 16.95
CA SER A 176 -15.83 -9.57 15.82
C SER A 176 -14.77 -9.40 14.72
N GLY A 177 -15.21 -9.20 13.48
CA GLY A 177 -14.29 -8.96 12.36
C GLY A 177 -13.37 -7.75 12.59
N ASN A 178 -13.89 -6.70 13.21
CA ASN A 178 -13.12 -5.49 13.51
C ASN A 178 -12.05 -5.74 14.59
N ALA A 179 -12.40 -6.47 15.65
CA ALA A 179 -11.44 -6.86 16.69
C ALA A 179 -10.33 -7.79 16.16
N SER A 180 -10.72 -8.73 15.28
CA SER A 180 -9.78 -9.59 14.55
C SER A 180 -8.82 -8.77 13.69
N THR A 181 -9.33 -7.79 12.95
CA THR A 181 -8.54 -6.89 12.11
C THR A 181 -7.55 -6.07 12.93
N ALA A 182 -7.98 -5.52 14.07
CA ALA A 182 -7.12 -4.78 14.97
C ALA A 182 -5.97 -5.65 15.49
N THR A 183 -6.28 -6.83 16.00
CA THR A 183 -5.26 -7.77 16.53
C THR A 183 -4.29 -8.21 15.44
N THR A 184 -4.80 -8.61 14.27
CA THR A 184 -3.97 -9.01 13.14
C THR A 184 -3.04 -7.89 12.71
N SER A 185 -3.53 -6.65 12.63
CA SER A 185 -2.73 -5.49 12.22
C SER A 185 -1.61 -5.18 13.21
N LEU A 186 -1.86 -5.27 14.52
CA LEU A 186 -0.84 -5.08 15.56
C LEU A 186 0.25 -6.17 15.48
N LEU A 187 -0.15 -7.43 15.37
CA LEU A 187 0.79 -8.54 15.22
C LEU A 187 1.59 -8.45 13.92
N PHE A 188 0.97 -7.92 12.86
CA PHE A 188 1.64 -7.72 11.57
C PHE A 188 2.80 -6.71 11.67
N ILE A 189 2.65 -5.63 12.44
CA ILE A 189 3.74 -4.67 12.69
C ILE A 189 4.93 -5.39 13.35
N VAL A 190 4.67 -6.26 14.32
CA VAL A 190 5.73 -7.03 15.02
C VAL A 190 6.46 -7.95 14.04
N ILE A 191 5.73 -8.71 13.22
CA ILE A 191 6.35 -9.61 12.23
C ILE A 191 7.14 -8.82 11.19
N ALA A 192 6.62 -7.69 10.71
CA ALA A 192 7.32 -6.85 9.75
C ALA A 192 8.65 -6.32 10.31
N PHE A 193 8.66 -5.91 11.58
CA PHE A 193 9.87 -5.46 12.25
C PHE A 193 10.90 -6.61 12.40
N ILE A 194 10.46 -7.79 12.83
CA ILE A 194 11.30 -8.99 12.94
C ILE A 194 11.88 -9.36 11.57
N PHE A 195 11.05 -9.40 10.54
CA PHE A 195 11.48 -9.69 9.17
C PHE A 195 12.53 -8.69 8.68
N GLY A 196 12.27 -7.39 8.86
CA GLY A 196 13.22 -6.34 8.50
C GLY A 196 14.57 -6.48 9.21
N PHE A 197 14.55 -6.76 10.50
CA PHE A 197 15.77 -6.99 11.28
C PHE A 197 16.57 -8.19 10.75
N PHE A 198 15.94 -9.32 10.47
CA PHE A 198 16.64 -10.49 9.96
C PHE A 198 17.17 -10.29 8.53
N VAL A 199 16.41 -9.69 7.66
CA VAL A 199 16.81 -9.47 6.25
C VAL A 199 17.94 -8.45 6.17
N TYR A 200 17.77 -7.26 6.77
CA TYR A 200 18.72 -6.16 6.59
C TYR A 200 19.89 -6.17 7.58
N ARG A 201 19.67 -6.60 8.83
CA ARG A 201 20.71 -6.59 9.86
C ARG A 201 21.52 -7.89 9.90
N LYS A 202 20.87 -9.04 9.65
CA LYS A 202 21.51 -10.36 9.67
C LYS A 202 21.86 -10.87 8.26
N ASN A 203 21.59 -10.08 7.21
CA ASN A 203 21.84 -10.44 5.80
C ASN A 203 21.26 -11.82 5.40
N CYS A 204 20.11 -12.19 5.96
CA CYS A 204 19.46 -13.43 5.60
C CYS A 204 19.02 -13.40 4.14
N LYS A 205 19.14 -14.53 3.44
CA LYS A 205 18.64 -14.65 2.06
C LYS A 205 17.13 -14.38 2.03
N ILE A 206 16.69 -13.53 1.11
CA ILE A 206 15.29 -13.08 1.00
C ILE A 206 14.33 -14.24 0.77
N GLY A 207 14.67 -15.22 -0.08
CA GLY A 207 13.78 -16.34 -0.38
C GLY A 207 13.32 -17.14 0.88
N PRO A 208 14.21 -17.71 1.67
CA PRO A 208 13.84 -18.37 2.93
C PRO A 208 13.13 -17.44 3.92
N ALA A 209 13.60 -16.19 4.05
CA ALA A 209 12.95 -15.21 4.91
C ALA A 209 11.50 -14.94 4.50
N THR A 210 11.23 -14.85 3.20
CA THR A 210 9.88 -14.67 2.66
C THR A 210 8.95 -15.82 3.01
N ILE A 211 9.42 -17.07 2.90
CA ILE A 211 8.61 -18.25 3.26
C ILE A 211 8.24 -18.17 4.74
N VAL A 212 9.21 -17.88 5.63
CA VAL A 212 8.96 -17.70 7.07
C VAL A 212 7.99 -16.52 7.31
N GLY A 213 8.16 -15.43 6.58
CA GLY A 213 7.26 -14.28 6.65
C GLY A 213 5.81 -14.63 6.27
N ILE A 214 5.60 -15.38 5.19
CA ILE A 214 4.27 -15.83 4.75
C ILE A 214 3.64 -16.77 5.79
N ILE A 215 4.41 -17.73 6.32
CA ILE A 215 3.93 -18.60 7.40
C ILE A 215 3.54 -17.75 8.62
N GLY A 216 4.36 -16.75 8.98
CA GLY A 216 4.07 -15.81 10.03
C GLY A 216 2.76 -15.04 9.79
N ILE A 217 2.52 -14.56 8.56
CA ILE A 217 1.26 -13.89 8.18
C ILE A 217 0.06 -14.82 8.40
N ILE A 218 0.13 -16.06 7.95
CA ILE A 218 -0.95 -17.04 8.15
C ILE A 218 -1.19 -17.24 9.65
N ALA A 219 -0.14 -17.39 10.42
CA ALA A 219 -0.24 -17.58 11.88
C ALA A 219 -0.91 -16.39 12.59
N ILE A 220 -0.55 -15.13 12.24
CA ILE A 220 -1.18 -13.96 12.85
C ILE A 220 -2.62 -13.78 12.42
N VAL A 221 -3.00 -14.14 11.19
CA VAL A 221 -4.39 -14.13 10.75
C VAL A 221 -5.21 -15.12 11.57
N ILE A 222 -4.71 -16.35 11.75
CA ILE A 222 -5.35 -17.36 12.60
C ILE A 222 -5.45 -16.86 14.06
N ALA A 223 -4.38 -16.26 14.58
CA ALA A 223 -4.37 -15.68 15.93
C ALA A 223 -5.44 -14.57 16.06
N GLY A 224 -5.51 -13.64 15.10
CA GLY A 224 -6.50 -12.58 15.10
C GLY A 224 -7.94 -13.07 14.99
N LEU A 225 -8.19 -14.17 14.26
CA LEU A 225 -9.52 -14.79 14.20
C LEU A 225 -9.95 -15.42 15.54
N ASN A 226 -9.00 -15.75 16.41
CA ASN A 226 -9.29 -16.38 17.70
C ASN A 226 -9.13 -15.44 18.89
N PHE A 227 -8.47 -14.30 18.69
CA PHE A 227 -8.21 -13.31 19.74
C PHE A 227 -8.49 -11.90 19.24
N GLY A 228 -9.46 -11.21 19.85
CA GLY A 228 -9.87 -9.88 19.46
C GLY A 228 -9.56 -8.84 20.53
N ILE A 229 -9.05 -7.68 20.12
CA ILE A 229 -8.83 -6.50 20.97
C ILE A 229 -9.92 -5.48 20.64
N ASN A 230 -10.68 -5.08 21.65
CA ASN A 230 -11.77 -4.13 21.51
C ASN A 230 -11.46 -2.85 22.30
N CYS A 231 -11.23 -1.77 21.59
CA CYS A 231 -10.99 -0.46 22.19
C CYS A 231 -11.91 0.59 21.57
N SER A 232 -12.05 1.72 22.27
CA SER A 232 -12.85 2.85 21.79
C SER A 232 -12.23 3.48 20.54
N ARG A 233 -13.04 4.17 19.74
CA ARG A 233 -12.57 4.91 18.55
C ARG A 233 -11.50 5.93 18.91
N THR A 234 -11.65 6.64 20.01
CA THR A 234 -10.68 7.64 20.48
C THR A 234 -9.33 6.99 20.78
N PHE A 235 -9.34 5.82 21.44
CA PHE A 235 -8.11 5.06 21.69
C PHE A 235 -7.40 4.71 20.38
N TRP A 236 -8.11 4.17 19.39
CA TRP A 236 -7.52 3.80 18.11
C TRP A 236 -6.97 4.99 17.34
N VAL A 237 -7.69 6.12 17.32
CA VAL A 237 -7.19 7.36 16.67
C VAL A 237 -5.90 7.82 17.32
N LEU A 238 -5.83 7.88 18.66
CA LEU A 238 -4.62 8.29 19.37
C LEU A 238 -3.47 7.29 19.16
N PHE A 239 -3.77 6.00 19.24
CA PHE A 239 -2.77 4.95 19.01
C PHE A 239 -2.16 5.03 17.62
N ILE A 240 -3.00 5.18 16.57
CA ILE A 240 -2.54 5.32 15.20
C ILE A 240 -1.72 6.60 15.04
N ALA A 241 -2.13 7.73 15.62
CA ALA A 241 -1.39 8.97 15.55
C ALA A 241 0.01 8.82 16.17
N VAL A 242 0.12 8.24 17.36
CA VAL A 242 1.41 7.96 17.99
C VAL A 242 2.24 6.98 17.16
N TYR A 243 1.62 5.92 16.63
CA TYR A 243 2.30 4.96 15.75
C TYR A 243 2.88 5.64 14.50
N VAL A 244 2.11 6.49 13.83
CA VAL A 244 2.56 7.21 12.63
C VAL A 244 3.73 8.15 12.96
N MET A 245 3.67 8.86 14.08
CA MET A 245 4.77 9.70 14.55
C MET A 245 6.04 8.88 14.80
N LEU A 246 5.95 7.77 15.51
CA LEU A 246 7.10 6.90 15.79
C LEU A 246 7.64 6.26 14.50
N ALA A 247 6.76 5.77 13.63
CA ALA A 247 7.14 5.16 12.36
C ALA A 247 7.84 6.14 11.42
N SER A 248 7.50 7.43 11.46
CA SER A 248 8.15 8.46 10.64
C SER A 248 9.59 8.76 11.05
N LEU A 249 9.98 8.42 12.28
CA LEU A 249 11.36 8.60 12.78
C LEU A 249 12.28 7.42 12.41
N LEU A 250 11.70 6.29 12.00
CA LEU A 250 12.47 5.10 11.65
C LEU A 250 12.90 5.13 10.18
N PRO A 251 14.11 4.62 9.86
CA PRO A 251 14.51 4.45 8.47
C PRO A 251 13.52 3.56 7.70
N VAL A 252 13.26 3.89 6.43
CA VAL A 252 12.28 3.21 5.58
C VAL A 252 12.54 1.70 5.48
N TRP A 253 13.82 1.31 5.35
CA TRP A 253 14.23 -0.08 5.24
C TRP A 253 13.97 -0.93 6.51
N MET A 254 13.82 -0.28 7.66
CA MET A 254 13.68 -0.98 8.95
C MET A 254 12.24 -1.43 9.22
N LEU A 255 11.25 -0.65 8.86
CA LEU A 255 9.84 -0.92 9.13
C LEU A 255 8.96 -0.86 7.88
N LEU A 256 9.02 0.20 7.09
CA LEU A 256 8.10 0.44 5.99
C LEU A 256 8.30 -0.57 4.85
N GLN A 257 9.52 -0.74 4.34
CA GLN A 257 9.80 -1.68 3.26
C GLN A 257 9.44 -3.13 3.61
N PRO A 258 9.87 -3.69 4.78
CA PRO A 258 9.51 -5.05 5.17
C PRO A 258 8.01 -5.23 5.35
N ARG A 259 7.35 -4.26 5.96
CA ARG A 259 5.90 -4.28 6.17
C ARG A 259 5.15 -4.31 4.85
N ASP A 260 5.49 -3.44 3.95
CA ASP A 260 4.80 -3.31 2.67
C ASP A 260 5.12 -4.48 1.74
N TYR A 261 6.34 -5.00 1.78
CA TYR A 261 6.71 -6.22 1.09
C TYR A 261 5.86 -7.42 1.56
N LEU A 262 5.74 -7.64 2.86
CA LEU A 262 4.90 -8.71 3.41
C LEU A 262 3.41 -8.46 3.13
N SER A 263 2.93 -7.22 3.21
CA SER A 263 1.56 -6.83 2.89
C SER A 263 1.20 -7.12 1.43
N SER A 264 2.16 -7.00 0.50
CA SER A 264 1.92 -7.29 -0.91
C SER A 264 1.44 -8.73 -1.16
N PHE A 265 1.89 -9.71 -0.36
CA PHE A 265 1.42 -11.09 -0.47
C PHE A 265 -0.06 -11.24 -0.09
N LEU A 266 -0.54 -10.48 0.92
CA LEU A 266 -1.98 -10.44 1.24
C LEU A 266 -2.79 -9.83 0.09
N LEU A 267 -2.29 -8.76 -0.51
CA LEU A 267 -2.94 -8.11 -1.66
C LEU A 267 -2.97 -9.04 -2.88
N TYR A 268 -1.86 -9.70 -3.22
CA TYR A 268 -1.83 -10.69 -4.30
C TYR A 268 -2.78 -11.87 -4.03
N GLY A 269 -2.80 -12.38 -2.78
CA GLY A 269 -3.71 -13.44 -2.37
C GLY A 269 -5.17 -13.02 -2.55
N MET A 270 -5.53 -11.81 -2.12
CA MET A 270 -6.86 -11.24 -2.29
C MET A 270 -7.24 -11.13 -3.78
N MET A 271 -6.33 -10.63 -4.63
CA MET A 271 -6.57 -10.52 -6.06
C MET A 271 -6.79 -11.89 -6.73
N ILE A 272 -5.96 -12.88 -6.39
CA ILE A 272 -6.08 -14.24 -6.92
C ILE A 272 -7.43 -14.86 -6.52
N ILE A 273 -7.81 -14.73 -5.24
CA ILE A 273 -9.09 -15.26 -4.74
C ILE A 273 -10.27 -14.54 -5.44
N ALA A 274 -10.17 -13.21 -5.64
CA ALA A 274 -11.18 -12.44 -6.34
C ALA A 274 -11.33 -12.89 -7.81
N ILE A 275 -10.22 -13.10 -8.52
CA ILE A 275 -10.23 -13.61 -9.90
C ILE A 275 -10.87 -15.00 -9.96
N ILE A 276 -10.47 -15.91 -9.08
CA ILE A 276 -11.05 -17.25 -8.97
C ILE A 276 -12.56 -17.14 -8.69
N GLY A 277 -12.97 -16.27 -7.75
CA GLY A 277 -14.37 -16.03 -7.45
C GLY A 277 -15.17 -15.56 -8.67
N ILE A 278 -14.62 -14.64 -9.47
CA ILE A 278 -15.27 -14.16 -10.71
C ILE A 278 -15.40 -15.29 -11.74
N LEU A 279 -14.36 -16.13 -11.89
CA LEU A 279 -14.36 -17.23 -12.85
C LEU A 279 -15.42 -18.29 -12.53
N PHE A 280 -15.66 -18.57 -11.25
CA PHE A 280 -16.60 -19.61 -10.81
C PHE A 280 -18.01 -19.09 -10.48
N SER A 281 -18.19 -17.79 -10.28
CA SER A 281 -19.48 -17.22 -9.87
C SER A 281 -20.52 -17.13 -10.98
N GLY A 282 -20.09 -17.13 -12.26
CA GLY A 282 -21.00 -16.87 -13.39
C GLY A 282 -21.65 -15.48 -13.34
N ALA A 283 -21.08 -14.53 -12.60
CA ALA A 283 -21.66 -13.22 -12.36
C ALA A 283 -21.83 -12.42 -13.66
N HIS A 284 -22.99 -11.75 -13.77
CA HIS A 284 -23.32 -10.80 -14.82
C HIS A 284 -23.46 -9.41 -14.22
N VAL A 285 -23.01 -8.39 -14.95
CA VAL A 285 -23.09 -6.97 -14.62
C VAL A 285 -24.00 -6.26 -15.62
#